data_353c4bcdf86d2054ada0732d4b66092f
#
_entry.id   353c4bcdf86d2054ada0732d4b66092f
#
_cell.length_a   1.000
_cell.length_b   1.000
_cell.length_c   1.000
_cell.angle_alpha   90.00
_cell.angle_beta   90.00
_cell.angle_gamma   90.00
#
_symmetry.space_group_name_H-M   'P 1'
#
loop_
_entity.id
_entity.type
_entity.pdbx_description
1 polymer ?
#
loop_
_entity_poly.entity_id
_entity_poly.type
_entity_poly.pdbx_seq_one_letter_code
_entity_poly.pdbx_strand_id
1 'polypeptide(L)'
;MVTPSQPSRKAPNLWAIAIVTYGAVILVTILSIVAYYYAAPKLSDSQSGDSTRMVTVGSVWMQLYPGAAIVATASSPRDSGTESTLNFESKEPADKVFSFYQTALKKGIFRFETVQKDAAGGGSVRSVVHQGKTTVVVTIHAAGNGSQVEIQTLDRDTRN
;
A
#
# COMPACT_ATOMS: atom_id res chain seq x y z
N MET A 1 -3.64 -65.37 53.89
CA MET A 1 -3.05 -64.14 53.32
C MET A 1 -3.65 -63.95 51.93
N VAL A 2 -4.48 -62.92 51.78
CA VAL A 2 -5.14 -62.63 50.51
C VAL A 2 -4.43 -61.43 49.91
N THR A 3 -3.80 -61.63 48.76
CA THR A 3 -3.09 -60.54 48.05
C THR A 3 -4.10 -59.69 47.28
N PRO A 4 -4.14 -58.33 47.45
CA PRO A 4 -5.09 -57.52 46.69
C PRO A 4 -4.62 -57.42 45.24
N SER A 5 -5.52 -57.73 44.28
CA SER A 5 -5.30 -57.57 42.87
C SER A 5 -5.24 -56.06 42.50
N GLN A 6 -4.15 -55.65 41.89
CA GLN A 6 -4.01 -54.28 41.37
C GLN A 6 -4.94 -54.07 40.17
N PRO A 7 -5.60 -52.91 40.08
CA PRO A 7 -6.41 -52.54 38.93
C PRO A 7 -5.52 -52.32 37.69
N SER A 8 -5.79 -53.03 36.62
CA SER A 8 -5.16 -52.88 35.31
C SER A 8 -5.40 -51.44 34.78
N ARG A 9 -4.36 -50.63 34.73
CA ARG A 9 -4.42 -49.32 34.04
C ARG A 9 -4.48 -49.58 32.53
N LYS A 10 -5.64 -49.30 31.95
CA LYS A 10 -5.77 -49.27 30.48
C LYS A 10 -4.78 -48.23 29.92
N ALA A 11 -3.89 -48.70 29.03
CA ALA A 11 -2.96 -47.81 28.32
C ALA A 11 -3.74 -46.75 27.52
N PRO A 12 -3.33 -45.48 27.57
CA PRO A 12 -3.97 -44.46 26.81
C PRO A 12 -3.86 -44.75 25.31
N ASN A 13 -4.98 -44.64 24.60
CA ASN A 13 -5.01 -44.81 23.14
C ASN A 13 -4.14 -43.74 22.49
N LEU A 14 -2.93 -44.09 22.12
CA LEU A 14 -1.95 -43.20 21.44
C LEU A 14 -2.52 -42.56 20.18
N TRP A 15 -3.46 -43.24 19.52
CA TRP A 15 -4.18 -42.72 18.35
C TRP A 15 -5.14 -41.56 18.69
N ALA A 16 -5.82 -41.62 19.81
CA ALA A 16 -6.70 -40.55 20.27
C ALA A 16 -5.88 -39.30 20.68
N ILE A 17 -4.72 -39.48 21.28
CA ILE A 17 -3.78 -38.38 21.63
C ILE A 17 -3.28 -37.72 20.34
N ALA A 18 -2.89 -38.49 19.31
CA ALA A 18 -2.43 -37.96 18.04
C ALA A 18 -3.49 -37.10 17.31
N ILE A 19 -4.75 -37.56 17.29
CA ILE A 19 -5.86 -36.81 16.66
C ILE A 19 -6.14 -35.49 17.39
N VAL A 20 -6.13 -35.48 18.72
CA VAL A 20 -6.38 -34.28 19.52
C VAL A 20 -5.25 -33.26 19.36
N THR A 21 -3.98 -33.70 19.33
CA THR A 21 -2.86 -32.78 19.12
C THR A 21 -2.84 -32.22 17.71
N TYR A 22 -3.13 -33.00 16.67
CA TYR A 22 -3.18 -32.50 15.29
C TYR A 22 -4.35 -31.52 15.07
N GLY A 23 -5.52 -31.81 15.65
CA GLY A 23 -6.68 -30.92 15.63
C GLY A 23 -6.40 -29.57 16.32
N ALA A 24 -5.70 -29.58 17.46
CA ALA A 24 -5.34 -28.35 18.17
C ALA A 24 -4.36 -27.48 17.37
N VAL A 25 -3.37 -28.08 16.69
CA VAL A 25 -2.41 -27.33 15.86
C VAL A 25 -3.11 -26.67 14.68
N ILE A 26 -4.01 -27.37 14.00
CA ILE A 26 -4.78 -26.82 12.88
C ILE A 26 -5.67 -25.67 13.36
N LEU A 27 -6.34 -25.82 14.49
CA LEU A 27 -7.23 -24.79 15.05
C LEU A 27 -6.43 -23.51 15.41
N VAL A 28 -5.27 -23.65 16.04
CA VAL A 28 -4.38 -22.51 16.37
C VAL A 28 -3.89 -21.81 15.11
N THR A 29 -3.54 -22.58 14.07
CA THR A 29 -3.10 -22.00 12.80
C THR A 29 -4.20 -21.21 12.11
N ILE A 30 -5.43 -21.74 12.07
CA ILE A 30 -6.59 -21.03 11.50
C ILE A 30 -6.90 -19.77 12.32
N LEU A 31 -6.91 -19.85 13.65
CA LEU A 31 -7.14 -18.70 14.51
C LEU A 31 -6.07 -17.61 14.34
N SER A 32 -4.82 -18.00 14.15
CA SER A 32 -3.72 -17.06 13.91
C SER A 32 -3.87 -16.35 12.56
N ILE A 33 -4.28 -17.07 11.52
CA ILE A 33 -4.55 -16.48 10.19
C ILE A 33 -5.75 -15.52 10.28
N VAL A 34 -6.84 -15.94 10.92
CA VAL A 34 -8.02 -15.10 11.12
C VAL A 34 -7.67 -13.87 11.97
N ALA A 35 -6.94 -14.03 13.07
CA ALA A 35 -6.47 -12.92 13.89
C ALA A 35 -5.55 -11.98 13.09
N TYR A 36 -4.68 -12.50 12.23
CA TYR A 36 -3.84 -11.68 11.35
C TYR A 36 -4.70 -10.85 10.38
N TYR A 37 -5.74 -11.43 9.75
CA TYR A 37 -6.64 -10.70 8.85
C TYR A 37 -7.54 -9.70 9.57
N TYR A 38 -7.93 -9.96 10.81
CA TYR A 38 -8.79 -9.04 11.60
C TYR A 38 -7.98 -8.06 12.44
N ALA A 39 -6.77 -8.42 12.87
CA ALA A 39 -5.86 -7.57 13.64
C ALA A 39 -4.76 -6.93 12.78
N ALA A 40 -4.65 -7.29 11.49
CA ALA A 40 -3.90 -6.46 10.56
C ALA A 40 -4.44 -5.04 10.75
N PRO A 41 -3.62 -4.08 11.19
CA PRO A 41 -4.09 -2.72 11.37
C PRO A 41 -4.76 -2.34 10.06
N LYS A 42 -6.05 -2.03 10.10
CA LYS A 42 -6.68 -1.24 9.07
C LYS A 42 -5.86 0.04 9.06
N LEU A 43 -4.85 0.10 8.19
CA LEU A 43 -4.10 1.30 7.88
C LEU A 43 -5.06 2.24 7.15
N SER A 44 -6.09 2.63 7.81
CA SER A 44 -7.00 3.71 7.42
C SER A 44 -8.21 3.67 8.33
N ASP A 45 -8.28 4.60 9.17
CA ASP A 45 -9.44 5.42 9.50
C ASP A 45 -9.11 6.21 10.75
N SER A 46 -8.13 7.08 10.64
CA SER A 46 -8.01 8.17 11.61
C SER A 46 -7.18 9.28 11.01
N GLN A 47 -7.78 10.02 10.11
CA GLN A 47 -7.58 11.46 10.01
C GLN A 47 -8.44 12.02 8.88
N SER A 48 -9.75 12.06 9.14
CA SER A 48 -10.64 13.03 8.52
C SER A 48 -10.34 14.38 9.18
N GLY A 49 -9.22 14.95 8.79
CA GLY A 49 -8.80 16.30 9.13
C GLY A 49 -8.13 16.87 7.90
N ASP A 50 -8.48 18.09 7.56
CA ASP A 50 -8.03 18.91 6.43
C ASP A 50 -6.49 19.17 6.43
N SER A 51 -5.68 18.23 6.86
CA SER A 51 -4.23 18.29 6.89
C SER A 51 -3.66 17.61 5.66
N THR A 52 -3.13 18.42 4.76
CA THR A 52 -2.34 17.96 3.60
C THR A 52 -1.22 17.04 4.09
N ARG A 53 -1.39 15.74 3.89
CA ARG A 53 -0.37 14.76 4.25
C ARG A 53 0.72 14.76 3.18
N MET A 54 1.97 14.93 3.63
CA MET A 54 3.14 14.81 2.74
C MET A 54 3.63 13.37 2.71
N VAL A 55 3.99 12.89 1.53
CA VAL A 55 4.59 11.57 1.31
C VAL A 55 5.87 11.71 0.49
N THR A 56 6.79 10.78 0.70
CA THR A 56 8.02 10.70 -0.11
C THR A 56 7.85 9.63 -1.17
N VAL A 57 8.10 9.98 -2.42
CA VAL A 57 8.16 9.04 -3.55
C VAL A 57 9.53 9.20 -4.20
N GLY A 58 10.38 8.18 -4.06
CA GLY A 58 11.80 8.31 -4.40
C GLY A 58 12.47 9.40 -3.58
N SER A 59 13.09 10.37 -4.25
CA SER A 59 13.73 11.54 -3.63
C SER A 59 12.79 12.75 -3.46
N VAL A 60 11.52 12.63 -3.85
CA VAL A 60 10.59 13.78 -3.94
C VAL A 60 9.54 13.76 -2.85
N TRP A 61 9.38 14.89 -2.15
CA TRP A 61 8.26 15.12 -1.23
C TRP A 61 7.06 15.65 -2.00
N MET A 62 5.95 14.94 -1.88
CA MET A 62 4.70 15.29 -2.56
C MET A 62 3.53 15.35 -1.61
N GLN A 63 2.56 16.18 -1.95
CA GLN A 63 1.28 16.22 -1.26
C GLN A 63 0.44 15.00 -1.67
N LEU A 64 -0.01 14.22 -0.68
CA LEU A 64 -1.02 13.21 -0.90
C LEU A 64 -2.40 13.87 -0.94
N TYR A 65 -3.24 13.44 -1.87
CA TYR A 65 -4.62 13.92 -1.94
C TYR A 65 -5.36 13.69 -0.60
N PRO A 66 -6.11 14.65 -0.08
CA PRO A 66 -6.85 14.49 1.17
C PRO A 66 -7.79 13.26 1.12
N GLY A 67 -7.75 12.45 2.17
CA GLY A 67 -8.55 11.22 2.25
C GLY A 67 -8.10 10.06 1.33
N ALA A 68 -6.94 10.17 0.68
CA ALA A 68 -6.37 9.10 -0.14
C ALA A 68 -5.92 7.91 0.70
N ALA A 69 -6.22 6.70 0.23
CA ALA A 69 -5.77 5.44 0.80
C ALA A 69 -4.61 4.88 -0.03
N ILE A 70 -3.41 4.80 0.56
CA ILE A 70 -2.24 4.21 -0.11
C ILE A 70 -2.47 2.72 -0.28
N VAL A 71 -2.35 2.24 -1.52
CA VAL A 71 -2.53 0.83 -1.91
C VAL A 71 -1.19 0.12 -2.01
N ALA A 72 -0.21 0.74 -2.65
CA ALA A 72 1.10 0.14 -2.86
C ALA A 72 2.20 1.20 -3.01
N THR A 73 3.42 0.81 -2.62
CA THR A 73 4.65 1.54 -2.91
C THR A 73 5.70 0.56 -3.43
N ALA A 74 6.46 0.97 -4.42
CA ALA A 74 7.56 0.18 -4.97
C ALA A 74 8.73 1.09 -5.32
N SER A 75 9.94 0.52 -5.31
CA SER A 75 11.14 1.18 -5.81
C SER A 75 12.04 0.14 -6.46
N SER A 76 12.52 0.45 -7.66
CA SER A 76 13.33 -0.47 -8.47
C SER A 76 14.50 0.28 -9.11
N PRO A 77 15.72 -0.29 -9.06
CA PRO A 77 16.82 0.24 -9.83
C PRO A 77 16.56 0.08 -11.33
N ARG A 78 16.98 1.05 -12.13
CA ARG A 78 16.98 1.06 -13.59
C ARG A 78 18.38 1.40 -14.08
N ASP A 79 18.69 1.09 -15.31
CA ASP A 79 20.00 1.39 -15.92
C ASP A 79 20.34 2.90 -15.86
N SER A 80 19.32 3.77 -15.88
CA SER A 80 19.45 5.23 -15.86
C SER A 80 19.16 5.88 -14.51
N GLY A 81 19.00 5.08 -13.42
CA GLY A 81 18.71 5.62 -12.10
C GLY A 81 17.76 4.74 -11.27
N THR A 82 16.94 5.37 -10.44
CA THR A 82 15.95 4.66 -9.60
C THR A 82 14.54 5.11 -9.96
N GLU A 83 13.68 4.16 -10.24
CA GLU A 83 12.24 4.38 -10.40
C GLU A 83 11.52 4.06 -9.10
N SER A 84 10.69 4.98 -8.62
CA SER A 84 9.83 4.77 -7.46
C SER A 84 8.38 5.06 -7.82
N THR A 85 7.47 4.22 -7.31
CA THR A 85 6.05 4.30 -7.61
C THR A 85 5.25 4.30 -6.30
N LEU A 86 4.23 5.15 -6.24
CA LEU A 86 3.21 5.18 -5.19
C LEU A 86 1.85 5.09 -5.84
N ASN A 87 1.07 4.09 -5.45
CA ASN A 87 -0.31 3.91 -5.86
C ASN A 87 -1.25 4.18 -4.70
N PHE A 88 -2.31 4.93 -4.95
CA PHE A 88 -3.35 5.19 -3.97
C PHE A 88 -4.73 5.30 -4.63
N GLU A 89 -5.76 5.17 -3.82
CA GLU A 89 -7.16 5.35 -4.21
C GLU A 89 -7.76 6.56 -3.50
N SER A 90 -8.69 7.24 -4.19
CA SER A 90 -9.49 8.31 -3.63
C SER A 90 -10.96 8.05 -3.92
N LYS A 91 -11.83 8.42 -2.97
CA LYS A 91 -13.29 8.41 -3.16
C LYS A 91 -13.78 9.59 -4.01
N GLU A 92 -12.90 10.55 -4.29
CA GLU A 92 -13.22 11.71 -5.10
C GLU A 92 -13.10 11.40 -6.60
N PRO A 93 -13.93 12.05 -7.44
CA PRO A 93 -13.87 11.90 -8.89
C PRO A 93 -12.50 12.28 -9.46
N ALA A 94 -12.13 11.64 -10.56
CA ALA A 94 -10.81 11.81 -11.19
C ALA A 94 -10.49 13.26 -11.59
N ASP A 95 -11.48 14.04 -12.02
CA ASP A 95 -11.31 15.45 -12.41
C ASP A 95 -10.91 16.36 -11.24
N LYS A 96 -11.42 16.11 -10.05
CA LYS A 96 -11.03 16.84 -8.84
C LYS A 96 -9.59 16.51 -8.44
N VAL A 97 -9.24 15.22 -8.41
CA VAL A 97 -7.90 14.75 -8.09
C VAL A 97 -6.89 15.25 -9.12
N PHE A 98 -7.26 15.23 -10.40
CA PHE A 98 -6.45 15.77 -11.48
C PHE A 98 -6.16 17.26 -11.30
N SER A 99 -7.20 18.06 -11.02
CA SER A 99 -7.07 19.50 -10.79
C SER A 99 -6.17 19.82 -9.58
N PHE A 100 -6.24 18.99 -8.52
CA PHE A 100 -5.38 19.11 -7.37
C PHE A 100 -3.90 18.93 -7.76
N TYR A 101 -3.55 17.84 -8.45
CA TYR A 101 -2.16 17.58 -8.84
C TYR A 101 -1.66 18.54 -9.93
N GLN A 102 -2.52 18.97 -10.85
CA GLN A 102 -2.18 20.02 -11.80
C GLN A 102 -1.78 21.32 -11.08
N THR A 103 -2.44 21.65 -9.97
CA THR A 103 -2.12 22.83 -9.17
C THR A 103 -0.90 22.62 -8.30
N ALA A 104 -0.79 21.47 -7.63
CA ALA A 104 0.33 21.14 -6.75
C ALA A 104 1.66 21.10 -7.51
N LEU A 105 1.68 20.51 -8.71
CA LEU A 105 2.87 20.37 -9.54
C LEU A 105 3.24 21.65 -10.33
N LYS A 106 2.48 22.73 -10.18
CA LYS A 106 2.83 24.07 -10.69
C LYS A 106 3.56 24.93 -9.64
N LYS A 107 3.65 24.45 -8.41
CA LYS A 107 4.17 25.23 -7.29
C LYS A 107 5.49 24.64 -6.74
N GLY A 108 6.23 25.48 -6.07
CA GLY A 108 7.43 25.06 -5.33
C GLY A 108 8.61 24.71 -6.26
N ILE A 109 9.17 23.53 -6.02
CA ILE A 109 10.38 23.03 -6.72
C ILE A 109 10.06 22.37 -8.07
N PHE A 110 8.78 22.22 -8.41
CA PHE A 110 8.35 21.54 -9.61
C PHE A 110 8.41 22.48 -10.83
N ARG A 111 9.06 22.03 -11.87
CA ARG A 111 8.98 22.63 -13.20
C ARG A 111 7.98 21.82 -14.03
N PHE A 112 6.84 22.40 -14.26
CA PHE A 112 5.78 21.82 -15.05
C PHE A 112 6.17 21.63 -16.51
N GLU A 113 5.92 20.45 -17.08
CA GLU A 113 6.24 20.13 -18.48
C GLU A 113 4.99 19.90 -19.33
N THR A 114 4.18 18.90 -18.97
CA THR A 114 3.09 18.44 -19.83
C THR A 114 1.86 18.06 -19.03
N VAL A 115 0.69 18.31 -19.60
CA VAL A 115 -0.62 17.83 -19.12
C VAL A 115 -1.33 17.14 -20.26
N GLN A 116 -1.86 15.96 -19.97
CA GLN A 116 -2.78 15.25 -20.83
C GLN A 116 -4.02 14.89 -20.03
N LYS A 117 -5.17 15.40 -20.42
CA LYS A 117 -6.46 15.10 -19.79
C LYS A 117 -7.23 14.14 -20.68
N ASP A 118 -7.84 13.10 -20.09
CA ASP A 118 -8.69 12.15 -20.79
C ASP A 118 -10.18 12.56 -20.74
N ALA A 119 -11.01 11.86 -21.51
CA ALA A 119 -12.45 12.11 -21.57
C ALA A 119 -13.20 11.73 -20.29
N ALA A 120 -12.60 10.87 -19.44
CA ALA A 120 -13.18 10.44 -18.16
C ALA A 120 -12.84 11.40 -17.00
N GLY A 121 -12.16 12.51 -17.29
CA GLY A 121 -11.76 13.53 -16.31
C GLY A 121 -10.42 13.28 -15.63
N GLY A 122 -9.81 12.11 -15.84
CA GLY A 122 -8.46 11.78 -15.42
C GLY A 122 -7.38 12.32 -16.35
N GLY A 123 -6.26 11.59 -16.42
CA GLY A 123 -5.15 11.91 -17.29
C GLY A 123 -3.79 11.86 -16.61
N SER A 124 -2.78 12.52 -17.19
CA SER A 124 -1.44 12.57 -16.62
C SER A 124 -0.88 13.99 -16.52
N VAL A 125 -0.12 14.23 -15.46
CA VAL A 125 0.62 15.47 -15.24
C VAL A 125 2.08 15.13 -15.05
N ARG A 126 2.94 15.71 -15.89
CA ARG A 126 4.39 15.51 -15.83
C ARG A 126 5.09 16.79 -15.40
N SER A 127 6.02 16.63 -14.48
CA SER A 127 6.89 17.69 -13.96
C SER A 127 8.31 17.19 -13.76
N VAL A 128 9.26 18.09 -13.73
CA VAL A 128 10.65 17.81 -13.34
C VAL A 128 11.04 18.62 -12.11
N VAL A 129 11.91 18.02 -11.30
CA VAL A 129 12.46 18.63 -10.08
C VAL A 129 13.98 18.49 -10.07
N HIS A 130 14.63 19.09 -9.09
CA HIS A 130 16.08 19.00 -8.92
C HIS A 130 16.88 19.32 -10.20
N GLN A 131 16.54 20.44 -10.85
CA GLN A 131 17.21 20.88 -12.08
C GLN A 131 17.13 19.87 -13.24
N GLY A 132 16.03 19.11 -13.29
CA GLY A 132 15.80 18.12 -14.36
C GLY A 132 16.36 16.73 -14.06
N LYS A 133 16.91 16.48 -12.87
CA LYS A 133 17.42 15.17 -12.48
C LYS A 133 16.33 14.18 -12.14
N THR A 134 15.22 14.65 -11.59
CA THR A 134 14.07 13.79 -11.23
C THR A 134 12.87 14.16 -12.07
N THR A 135 12.31 13.18 -12.77
CA THR A 135 11.02 13.29 -13.45
C THR A 135 9.93 12.77 -12.54
N VAL A 136 8.83 13.50 -12.43
CA VAL A 136 7.63 13.10 -11.69
C VAL A 136 6.48 13.02 -12.69
N VAL A 137 5.79 11.89 -12.70
CA VAL A 137 4.57 11.67 -13.48
C VAL A 137 3.46 11.25 -12.52
N VAL A 138 2.36 11.98 -12.53
CA VAL A 138 1.14 11.61 -11.80
C VAL A 138 0.09 11.23 -12.83
N THR A 139 -0.35 9.98 -12.78
CA THR A 139 -1.39 9.44 -13.65
C THR A 139 -2.65 9.17 -12.83
N ILE A 140 -3.78 9.66 -13.28
CA ILE A 140 -5.08 9.56 -12.61
C ILE A 140 -6.06 8.86 -13.53
N HIS A 141 -6.68 7.80 -13.03
CA HIS A 141 -7.71 7.05 -13.72
C HIS A 141 -9.04 7.12 -12.97
N ALA A 142 -10.14 7.30 -13.69
CA ALA A 142 -11.46 7.15 -13.10
C ALA A 142 -11.70 5.68 -12.75
N ALA A 143 -12.20 5.42 -11.53
CA ALA A 143 -12.46 4.07 -11.02
C ALA A 143 -13.80 4.05 -10.28
N GLY A 144 -14.86 3.62 -10.97
CA GLY A 144 -16.22 3.68 -10.43
C GLY A 144 -16.63 5.10 -10.05
N ASN A 145 -16.96 5.31 -8.77
CA ASN A 145 -17.32 6.64 -8.24
C ASN A 145 -16.12 7.43 -7.70
N GLY A 146 -14.91 6.87 -7.78
CA GLY A 146 -13.68 7.48 -7.28
C GLY A 146 -12.58 7.53 -8.34
N SER A 147 -11.33 7.51 -7.88
CA SER A 147 -10.16 7.53 -8.74
C SER A 147 -9.03 6.67 -8.20
N GLN A 148 -8.24 6.09 -9.11
CA GLN A 148 -6.95 5.48 -8.85
C GLN A 148 -5.85 6.40 -9.34
N VAL A 149 -4.81 6.54 -8.55
CA VAL A 149 -3.70 7.45 -8.84
C VAL A 149 -2.39 6.72 -8.70
N GLU A 150 -1.55 6.89 -9.70
CA GLU A 150 -0.17 6.43 -9.72
C GLU A 150 0.76 7.63 -9.78
N ILE A 151 1.67 7.72 -8.82
CA ILE A 151 2.77 8.68 -8.82
C ILE A 151 4.05 7.93 -9.12
N GLN A 152 4.68 8.23 -10.23
CA GLN A 152 5.99 7.71 -10.61
C GLN A 152 7.05 8.79 -10.49
N THR A 153 8.20 8.45 -9.91
CA THR A 153 9.41 9.28 -9.95
C THR A 153 10.55 8.49 -10.58
N LEU A 154 11.27 9.15 -11.47
CA LEU A 154 12.50 8.62 -12.05
C LEU A 154 13.66 9.55 -11.67
N ASP A 155 14.48 9.09 -10.74
CA ASP A 155 15.72 9.74 -10.33
C ASP A 155 16.87 9.30 -11.24
N ARG A 156 17.39 10.22 -12.06
CA ARG A 156 18.51 9.93 -12.94
C ARG A 156 19.82 9.95 -12.16
N ASP A 157 20.58 8.89 -12.29
CA ASP A 157 21.93 8.82 -11.73
C ASP A 157 22.85 9.78 -12.51
N THR A 158 23.42 10.75 -11.83
CA THR A 158 24.35 11.71 -12.43
C THR A 158 25.81 11.27 -12.30
N ARG A 159 26.03 9.96 -12.21
CA ARG A 159 27.41 9.43 -12.30
C ARG A 159 27.88 9.44 -13.75
N ASN A 160 28.51 10.53 -14.13
CA ASN A 160 29.51 10.63 -15.20
C ASN A 160 30.75 11.30 -14.61
#